data_8c8a93f296a8fcfaddb9f830ca03977b
#
_entry.id   8c8a93f296a8fcfaddb9f830ca03977b
#
_cell.length_a   1.000
_cell.length_b   1.000
_cell.length_c   1.000
_cell.angle_alpha   90.00
_cell.angle_beta   90.00
_cell.angle_gamma   90.00
#
_symmetry.space_group_name_H-M   'P 1'
#
loop_
_entity.id
_entity.type
_entity.pdbx_description
1 polymer ?
#
loop_
_entity_poly.entity_id
_entity_poly.type
_entity_poly.pdbx_seq_one_letter_code
_entity_poly.pdbx_strand_id
1 'polypeptide(L)'
;MAAPIPTPATGRQVSPASSAQSLAPVPAYVPAQPDLSIKYGVVLGLPLDLPQDKHSDTYDAPAIENADVASSLIAEFRRHIKTCSTLPKEVGPSDKVAIKLRVMMRPDGRLAADPQLIEGTASAKGALLMQNAISALQSCQPYAMLPVDKYSEWKVLDLSFTPQDFGGAS
;
A
#
# COMPACT_ATOMS: atom_id res chain seq x y z
N MET A 1 7.84 -19.01 -66.51
CA MET A 1 7.66 -17.59 -66.78
C MET A 1 7.91 -16.84 -65.44
N ALA A 2 9.09 -16.25 -65.31
CA ALA A 2 9.49 -15.52 -64.13
C ALA A 2 9.29 -14.03 -64.35
N ALA A 3 8.59 -13.36 -63.51
CA ALA A 3 8.37 -11.94 -63.53
C ALA A 3 9.57 -11.17 -62.91
N PRO A 4 9.97 -10.05 -63.48
CA PRO A 4 11.15 -9.30 -63.06
C PRO A 4 10.84 -8.42 -61.84
N ILE A 5 11.81 -8.38 -60.95
CA ILE A 5 11.82 -7.54 -59.71
C ILE A 5 12.20 -6.10 -60.10
N PRO A 6 11.50 -5.04 -59.67
CA PRO A 6 11.89 -3.67 -59.95
C PRO A 6 13.02 -3.21 -59.01
N THR A 7 14.03 -2.61 -59.63
CA THR A 7 15.19 -1.97 -58.99
C THR A 7 14.78 -0.66 -58.32
N PRO A 8 15.25 -0.35 -57.10
CA PRO A 8 14.98 0.93 -56.46
C PRO A 8 15.85 2.06 -57.03
N ALA A 9 15.21 3.17 -57.34
CA ALA A 9 15.82 4.36 -57.91
C ALA A 9 16.72 5.08 -56.88
N THR A 10 17.86 5.50 -57.35
CA THR A 10 18.89 6.31 -56.70
C THR A 10 18.30 7.61 -56.14
N GLY A 11 18.35 7.75 -54.83
CA GLY A 11 17.95 8.96 -54.14
C GLY A 11 18.97 10.09 -54.30
N ARG A 12 18.44 11.25 -54.60
CA ARG A 12 19.12 12.53 -54.75
C ARG A 12 19.77 12.96 -53.43
N GLN A 13 21.09 13.11 -53.40
CA GLN A 13 21.82 13.78 -52.34
C GLN A 13 21.44 15.28 -52.32
N VAL A 14 20.85 15.72 -51.24
CA VAL A 14 20.68 17.13 -50.90
C VAL A 14 21.74 17.49 -49.88
N SER A 15 22.69 18.31 -50.25
CA SER A 15 23.68 18.89 -49.35
C SER A 15 22.97 19.84 -48.36
N PRO A 16 23.19 19.70 -47.08
CA PRO A 16 22.74 20.74 -46.14
C PRO A 16 23.73 21.90 -46.15
N ALA A 17 23.23 23.07 -46.50
CA ALA A 17 23.94 24.33 -46.29
C ALA A 17 24.19 24.56 -44.79
N SER A 18 25.45 24.75 -44.49
CA SER A 18 25.97 25.11 -43.19
C SER A 18 25.49 26.55 -42.84
N SER A 19 24.54 26.65 -41.92
CA SER A 19 24.28 27.89 -41.21
C SER A 19 24.63 27.67 -39.75
N ALA A 20 25.89 27.93 -39.43
CA ALA A 20 26.34 27.99 -38.06
C ALA A 20 25.73 29.26 -37.39
N GLN A 21 24.57 29.12 -36.79
CA GLN A 21 24.08 30.10 -35.85
C GLN A 21 24.74 29.81 -34.48
N SER A 22 25.65 30.70 -34.13
CA SER A 22 26.25 30.76 -32.79
C SER A 22 25.15 31.06 -31.77
N LEU A 23 24.64 30.00 -31.17
CA LEU A 23 23.77 30.12 -30.01
C LEU A 23 24.64 30.50 -28.81
N ALA A 24 24.46 31.71 -28.30
CA ALA A 24 25.01 32.14 -27.03
C ALA A 24 24.60 31.13 -25.92
N PRO A 25 25.46 30.79 -24.98
CA PRO A 25 25.11 29.86 -23.91
C PRO A 25 24.00 30.48 -23.08
N VAL A 26 22.84 29.83 -23.09
CA VAL A 26 21.75 30.14 -22.16
C VAL A 26 22.28 29.87 -20.75
N PRO A 27 22.20 30.83 -19.82
CA PRO A 27 22.64 30.56 -18.46
C PRO A 27 21.85 29.38 -17.89
N ALA A 28 22.56 28.35 -17.44
CA ALA A 28 21.96 27.20 -16.81
C ALA A 28 21.12 27.68 -15.62
N TYR A 29 19.81 27.38 -15.62
CA TYR A 29 18.95 27.63 -14.46
C TYR A 29 19.49 26.83 -13.29
N VAL A 30 20.08 27.51 -12.32
CA VAL A 30 20.42 26.92 -11.03
C VAL A 30 19.19 27.09 -10.15
N PRO A 31 18.49 26.01 -9.79
CA PRO A 31 17.38 26.13 -8.84
C PRO A 31 17.89 26.71 -7.53
N ALA A 32 17.26 27.76 -7.03
CA ALA A 32 17.56 28.29 -5.72
C ALA A 32 17.42 27.16 -4.69
N GLN A 33 18.48 26.89 -3.94
CA GLN A 33 18.39 25.92 -2.87
C GLN A 33 17.32 26.40 -1.87
N PRO A 34 16.34 25.58 -1.51
CA PRO A 34 15.34 25.98 -0.53
C PRO A 34 16.04 26.26 0.80
N ASP A 35 15.80 27.45 1.34
CA ASP A 35 16.29 27.81 2.66
C ASP A 35 15.59 26.99 3.72
N LEU A 36 16.22 25.89 4.14
CA LEU A 36 15.69 24.97 5.13
C LEU A 36 15.64 25.58 6.54
N SER A 37 16.39 26.66 6.79
CA SER A 37 16.43 27.33 8.09
C SER A 37 15.09 28.00 8.43
N ILE A 38 14.39 28.55 7.43
CA ILE A 38 13.05 29.14 7.62
C ILE A 38 12.02 28.04 7.96
N LYS A 39 12.15 26.88 7.34
CA LYS A 39 11.21 25.75 7.55
C LYS A 39 11.35 25.16 8.95
N TYR A 40 12.55 25.04 9.45
CA TYR A 40 12.81 24.52 10.81
C TYR A 40 12.53 25.56 11.89
N GLY A 41 12.70 26.86 11.63
CA GLY A 41 12.35 27.92 12.57
C GLY A 41 10.85 28.02 12.83
N VAL A 42 10.00 27.69 11.84
CA VAL A 42 8.53 27.66 12.00
C VAL A 42 8.06 26.40 12.73
N VAL A 43 8.73 25.27 12.50
CA VAL A 43 8.38 24.01 13.18
C VAL A 43 8.92 23.95 14.60
N LEU A 44 10.05 24.60 14.89
CA LEU A 44 10.64 24.71 16.20
C LEU A 44 10.26 25.99 16.95
N GLY A 45 9.35 26.79 16.41
CA GLY A 45 8.72 27.91 17.10
C GLY A 45 7.76 27.49 18.22
N LEU A 46 8.06 26.39 18.90
CA LEU A 46 7.53 26.08 20.22
C LEU A 46 7.98 27.21 21.15
N PRO A 47 7.06 27.92 21.82
CA PRO A 47 7.42 28.87 22.86
C PRO A 47 8.35 28.17 23.84
N LEU A 48 9.48 28.81 24.15
CA LEU A 48 10.41 28.30 25.16
C LEU A 48 9.80 28.26 26.57
N ASP A 49 8.62 28.82 26.73
CA ASP A 49 7.79 28.74 27.91
C ASP A 49 6.69 27.65 27.74
N LEU A 50 7.11 26.42 27.51
CA LEU A 50 6.26 25.29 27.87
C LEU A 50 6.21 25.26 29.41
N PRO A 51 5.02 25.44 30.02
CA PRO A 51 4.91 25.21 31.44
C PRO A 51 5.35 23.78 31.72
N GLN A 52 6.42 23.63 32.49
CA GLN A 52 6.91 22.34 32.98
C GLN A 52 5.99 21.79 34.07
N ASP A 53 4.70 22.07 33.94
CA ASP A 53 3.71 21.64 34.88
C ASP A 53 2.93 20.46 34.35
N LYS A 54 3.25 19.33 34.99
CA LYS A 54 2.45 18.14 35.06
C LYS A 54 2.37 17.35 33.77
N HIS A 55 3.29 16.43 33.66
CA HIS A 55 2.94 15.13 33.14
C HIS A 55 1.65 14.68 33.85
N SER A 56 0.53 15.11 33.37
CA SER A 56 -0.71 14.40 33.64
C SER A 56 -0.62 13.13 32.79
N ASP A 57 -0.32 12.03 33.43
CA ASP A 57 -0.37 10.65 32.88
C ASP A 57 -1.74 10.31 32.25
N THR A 58 -2.62 11.29 32.14
CA THR A 58 -3.98 11.17 31.64
C THR A 58 -4.08 11.25 30.11
N TYR A 59 -3.02 11.69 29.41
CA TYR A 59 -3.04 11.76 27.94
C TYR A 59 -2.65 10.45 27.25
N ASP A 60 -1.89 9.58 27.92
CA ASP A 60 -1.49 8.29 27.37
C ASP A 60 -2.54 7.19 27.54
N ALA A 61 -3.40 7.29 28.56
CA ALA A 61 -4.41 6.29 28.83
C ALA A 61 -5.41 6.05 27.68
N PRO A 62 -5.98 7.07 27.01
CA PRO A 62 -6.89 6.84 25.90
C PRO A 62 -6.19 6.25 24.66
N ALA A 63 -4.93 6.61 24.40
CA ALA A 63 -4.17 6.09 23.29
C ALA A 63 -3.77 4.62 23.47
N ILE A 64 -3.41 4.25 24.69
CA ILE A 64 -3.08 2.86 25.05
C ILE A 64 -4.33 1.98 25.01
N GLU A 65 -5.45 2.43 25.55
CA GLU A 65 -6.73 1.71 25.50
C GLU A 65 -7.21 1.50 24.05
N ASN A 66 -7.14 2.53 23.22
CA ASN A 66 -7.50 2.42 21.80
C ASN A 66 -6.56 1.48 21.04
N ALA A 67 -5.27 1.47 21.35
CA ALA A 67 -4.31 0.56 20.74
C ALA A 67 -4.57 -0.91 21.15
N ASP A 68 -4.89 -1.17 22.40
CA ASP A 68 -5.18 -2.52 22.91
C ASP A 68 -6.49 -3.07 22.34
N VAL A 69 -7.53 -2.26 22.26
CA VAL A 69 -8.81 -2.68 21.66
C VAL A 69 -8.64 -2.98 20.17
N ALA A 70 -7.91 -2.14 19.44
CA ALA A 70 -7.65 -2.38 18.02
C ALA A 70 -6.78 -3.64 17.81
N SER A 71 -5.77 -3.88 18.63
CA SER A 71 -4.89 -5.04 18.52
C SER A 71 -5.60 -6.35 18.87
N SER A 72 -6.43 -6.38 19.90
CA SER A 72 -7.24 -7.55 20.27
C SER A 72 -8.24 -7.91 19.16
N LEU A 73 -8.90 -6.92 18.58
CA LEU A 73 -9.85 -7.10 17.50
C LEU A 73 -9.19 -7.69 16.24
N ILE A 74 -8.01 -7.19 15.89
CA ILE A 74 -7.22 -7.73 14.77
C ILE A 74 -6.79 -9.17 15.06
N ALA A 75 -6.41 -9.48 16.30
CA ALA A 75 -6.03 -10.83 16.70
C ALA A 75 -7.20 -11.81 16.61
N GLU A 76 -8.39 -11.40 17.05
CA GLU A 76 -9.61 -12.20 16.92
C GLU A 76 -10.01 -12.41 15.45
N PHE A 77 -9.93 -11.36 14.65
CA PHE A 77 -10.19 -11.42 13.23
C PHE A 77 -9.26 -12.43 12.53
N ARG A 78 -7.95 -12.39 12.80
CA ARG A 78 -6.98 -13.34 12.27
C ARG A 78 -7.27 -14.77 12.75
N ARG A 79 -7.63 -14.95 14.02
CA ARG A 79 -8.02 -16.25 14.54
C ARG A 79 -9.23 -16.80 13.80
N HIS A 80 -10.23 -15.98 13.54
CA HIS A 80 -11.42 -16.34 12.81
C HIS A 80 -11.08 -16.78 11.37
N ILE A 81 -10.31 -15.98 10.64
CA ILE A 81 -9.81 -16.34 9.29
C ILE A 81 -9.11 -17.70 9.30
N LYS A 82 -8.28 -17.94 10.31
CA LYS A 82 -7.53 -19.19 10.45
C LYS A 82 -8.41 -20.44 10.65
N THR A 83 -9.60 -20.27 11.21
CA THR A 83 -10.55 -21.37 11.43
C THR A 83 -11.36 -21.73 10.19
N CYS A 84 -11.59 -20.78 9.29
CA CYS A 84 -12.49 -20.94 8.14
C CYS A 84 -11.77 -20.95 6.79
N SER A 85 -10.44 -20.79 6.77
CA SER A 85 -9.64 -20.77 5.55
C SER A 85 -8.43 -21.69 5.65
N THR A 86 -7.93 -22.16 4.50
CA THR A 86 -6.74 -23.01 4.40
C THR A 86 -5.71 -22.32 3.51
N LEU A 87 -4.42 -22.58 3.78
CA LEU A 87 -3.32 -22.08 2.96
C LEU A 87 -3.26 -22.88 1.64
N PRO A 88 -3.04 -22.23 0.48
CA PRO A 88 -2.82 -22.92 -0.78
C PRO A 88 -1.58 -23.84 -0.70
N LYS A 89 -1.64 -25.01 -1.31
CA LYS A 89 -0.56 -26.03 -1.27
C LYS A 89 0.76 -25.51 -1.84
N GLU A 90 0.70 -24.59 -2.79
CA GLU A 90 1.85 -23.98 -3.46
C GLU A 90 2.56 -22.93 -2.61
N VAL A 91 1.91 -22.47 -1.53
CA VAL A 91 2.44 -21.47 -0.60
C VAL A 91 2.78 -22.16 0.72
N GLY A 92 4.06 -22.21 1.02
CA GLY A 92 4.52 -22.79 2.30
C GLY A 92 4.32 -21.82 3.47
N PRO A 93 4.11 -22.32 4.69
CA PRO A 93 3.94 -21.48 5.88
C PRO A 93 5.19 -20.64 6.22
N SER A 94 6.36 -21.02 5.68
CA SER A 94 7.63 -20.31 5.87
C SER A 94 7.99 -19.40 4.70
N ASP A 95 7.16 -19.31 3.67
CA ASP A 95 7.41 -18.44 2.54
C ASP A 95 7.33 -16.96 2.97
N LYS A 96 8.32 -16.18 2.52
CA LYS A 96 8.40 -14.76 2.81
C LYS A 96 7.57 -13.95 1.80
N VAL A 97 6.29 -14.19 1.79
CA VAL A 97 5.31 -13.45 0.97
C VAL A 97 4.31 -12.75 1.89
N ALA A 98 3.97 -11.53 1.55
CA ALA A 98 2.99 -10.74 2.28
C ALA A 98 2.15 -9.94 1.31
N ILE A 99 0.91 -9.70 1.69
CA ILE A 99 -0.02 -8.82 0.96
C ILE A 99 -0.75 -7.94 1.95
N LYS A 100 -1.21 -6.78 1.49
CA LYS A 100 -2.04 -5.86 2.25
C LYS A 100 -3.30 -5.56 1.45
N LEU A 101 -4.44 -5.83 2.04
CA LEU A 101 -5.75 -5.62 1.44
C LEU A 101 -6.51 -4.55 2.20
N ARG A 102 -7.14 -3.64 1.47
CA ARG A 102 -8.17 -2.74 2.01
C ARG A 102 -9.51 -3.41 1.94
N VAL A 103 -10.16 -3.51 3.08
CA VAL A 103 -11.44 -4.19 3.27
C VAL A 103 -12.44 -3.17 3.76
N MET A 104 -13.54 -3.02 3.03
CA MET A 104 -14.67 -2.19 3.43
C MET A 104 -15.74 -3.09 4.04
N MET A 105 -16.20 -2.74 5.25
CA MET A 105 -17.11 -3.54 6.04
C MET A 105 -18.45 -2.82 6.24
N ARG A 106 -19.51 -3.60 6.37
CA ARG A 106 -20.84 -3.16 6.77
C ARG A 106 -21.02 -3.30 8.29
N PRO A 107 -21.98 -2.57 8.88
CA PRO A 107 -22.29 -2.69 10.32
C PRO A 107 -22.70 -4.12 10.76
N ASP A 108 -23.16 -4.94 9.84
CA ASP A 108 -23.56 -6.34 10.07
C ASP A 108 -22.37 -7.31 10.04
N GLY A 109 -21.13 -6.81 9.95
CA GLY A 109 -19.93 -7.62 9.87
C GLY A 109 -19.71 -8.33 8.53
N ARG A 110 -20.36 -7.87 7.45
CA ARG A 110 -20.15 -8.36 6.09
C ARG A 110 -19.32 -7.39 5.27
N LEU A 111 -18.74 -7.88 4.21
CA LEU A 111 -18.03 -7.04 3.25
C LEU A 111 -19.04 -6.10 2.55
N ALA A 112 -18.67 -4.83 2.44
CA ALA A 112 -19.41 -3.82 1.69
C ALA A 112 -19.05 -3.83 0.19
N ALA A 113 -17.82 -4.22 -0.12
CA ALA A 113 -17.27 -4.34 -1.47
C ALA A 113 -16.16 -5.39 -1.51
N ASP A 114 -15.71 -5.77 -2.70
CA ASP A 114 -14.57 -6.67 -2.85
C ASP A 114 -13.30 -6.06 -2.27
N PRO A 115 -12.48 -6.87 -1.56
CA PRO A 115 -11.21 -6.43 -1.01
C PRO A 115 -10.26 -5.91 -2.10
N GLN A 116 -9.59 -4.78 -1.83
CA GLN A 116 -8.69 -4.13 -2.75
C GLN A 116 -7.23 -4.34 -2.33
N LEU A 117 -6.37 -4.75 -3.28
CA LEU A 117 -4.94 -4.86 -3.02
C LEU A 117 -4.32 -3.47 -2.90
N ILE A 118 -3.65 -3.20 -1.76
CA ILE A 118 -2.86 -1.99 -1.54
C ILE A 118 -1.39 -2.27 -1.82
N GLU A 119 -0.90 -3.39 -1.30
CA GLU A 119 0.51 -3.77 -1.37
C GLU A 119 0.62 -5.29 -1.44
N GLY A 120 1.64 -5.80 -2.16
CA GLY A 120 1.85 -7.23 -2.24
C GLY A 120 3.22 -7.61 -2.79
N THR A 121 3.71 -8.76 -2.38
CA THR A 121 4.95 -9.33 -2.91
C THR A 121 4.75 -9.72 -4.38
N ALA A 122 5.53 -9.12 -5.28
CA ALA A 122 5.48 -9.34 -6.73
C ALA A 122 6.07 -10.72 -7.08
N SER A 123 5.31 -11.79 -6.83
CA SER A 123 5.67 -13.16 -7.15
C SER A 123 4.43 -14.01 -7.43
N ALA A 124 4.61 -15.17 -8.08
CA ALA A 124 3.50 -16.11 -8.30
C ALA A 124 2.84 -16.55 -6.98
N LYS A 125 3.64 -16.79 -5.94
CA LYS A 125 3.14 -17.12 -4.60
C LYS A 125 2.41 -15.96 -3.93
N GLY A 126 2.85 -14.72 -4.17
CA GLY A 126 2.15 -13.52 -3.71
C GLY A 126 0.76 -13.38 -4.35
N ALA A 127 0.64 -13.67 -5.65
CA ALA A 127 -0.64 -13.67 -6.34
C ALA A 127 -1.59 -14.76 -5.83
N LEU A 128 -1.08 -15.96 -5.56
CA LEU A 128 -1.86 -17.06 -4.95
C LEU A 128 -2.33 -16.70 -3.54
N LEU A 129 -1.45 -16.12 -2.73
CA LEU A 129 -1.79 -15.67 -1.38
C LEU A 129 -2.89 -14.60 -1.42
N MET A 130 -2.82 -13.66 -2.37
CA MET A 130 -3.83 -12.62 -2.56
C MET A 130 -5.19 -13.23 -2.89
N GLN A 131 -5.26 -14.11 -3.88
CA GLN A 131 -6.51 -14.78 -4.25
C GLN A 131 -7.09 -15.56 -3.08
N ASN A 132 -6.24 -16.27 -2.35
CA ASN A 132 -6.65 -17.01 -1.17
C ASN A 132 -7.18 -16.11 -0.06
N ALA A 133 -6.54 -14.98 0.20
CA ALA A 133 -6.98 -14.01 1.20
C ALA A 133 -8.33 -13.39 0.84
N ILE A 134 -8.54 -13.04 -0.43
CA ILE A 134 -9.85 -12.53 -0.91
C ILE A 134 -10.94 -13.59 -0.74
N SER A 135 -10.67 -14.82 -1.16
CA SER A 135 -11.61 -15.94 -0.99
C SER A 135 -11.92 -16.23 0.48
N ALA A 136 -10.90 -16.20 1.34
CA ALA A 136 -11.07 -16.36 2.78
C ALA A 136 -11.94 -15.26 3.38
N LEU A 137 -11.68 -14.00 3.03
CA LEU A 137 -12.48 -12.86 3.48
C LEU A 137 -13.95 -12.98 3.05
N GLN A 138 -14.22 -13.51 1.86
CA GLN A 138 -15.57 -13.71 1.35
C GLN A 138 -16.27 -14.90 2.04
N SER A 139 -15.57 -15.99 2.26
CA SER A 139 -16.17 -17.24 2.81
C SER A 139 -16.31 -17.21 4.34
N CYS A 140 -15.47 -16.45 5.06
CA CYS A 140 -15.48 -16.37 6.52
C CYS A 140 -16.52 -15.39 7.09
N GLN A 141 -17.35 -14.78 6.28
CA GLN A 141 -18.43 -13.90 6.74
C GLN A 141 -19.56 -14.69 7.43
N PRO A 142 -20.30 -14.07 8.37
CA PRO A 142 -20.13 -12.71 8.92
C PRO A 142 -19.09 -12.63 10.05
N TYR A 143 -18.48 -11.46 10.21
CA TYR A 143 -17.52 -11.16 11.27
C TYR A 143 -18.23 -10.66 12.53
N ALA A 144 -18.91 -11.55 13.22
CA ALA A 144 -19.77 -11.22 14.37
C ALA A 144 -18.99 -10.70 15.59
N MET A 145 -17.64 -10.85 15.62
CA MET A 145 -16.81 -10.33 16.68
C MET A 145 -16.62 -8.81 16.61
N LEU A 146 -16.98 -8.17 15.50
CA LEU A 146 -16.80 -6.73 15.33
C LEU A 146 -17.88 -5.96 16.09
N PRO A 147 -17.53 -5.10 17.06
CA PRO A 147 -18.50 -4.38 17.89
C PRO A 147 -19.19 -3.27 17.06
N VAL A 148 -20.51 -3.29 16.99
CA VAL A 148 -21.31 -2.36 16.18
C VAL A 148 -21.17 -0.91 16.65
N ASP A 149 -21.05 -0.70 17.95
CA ASP A 149 -20.84 0.59 18.58
C ASP A 149 -19.53 1.28 18.15
N LYS A 150 -18.54 0.49 17.72
CA LYS A 150 -17.25 0.96 17.21
C LYS A 150 -17.14 0.88 15.67
N TYR A 151 -18.24 0.85 14.96
CA TYR A 151 -18.26 0.72 13.49
C TYR A 151 -17.38 1.75 12.77
N SER A 152 -17.29 2.97 13.27
CA SER A 152 -16.44 4.01 12.68
C SER A 152 -14.95 3.62 12.62
N GLU A 153 -14.49 2.76 13.55
CA GLU A 153 -13.09 2.33 13.65
C GLU A 153 -12.76 1.18 12.68
N TRP A 154 -13.73 0.33 12.37
CA TRP A 154 -13.51 -0.86 11.55
C TRP A 154 -14.27 -0.90 10.21
N LYS A 155 -15.01 0.15 9.86
CA LYS A 155 -15.69 0.26 8.54
C LYS A 155 -14.75 0.15 7.35
N VAL A 156 -13.48 0.57 7.53
CA VAL A 156 -12.40 0.41 6.54
C VAL A 156 -11.17 -0.10 7.27
N LEU A 157 -10.70 -1.29 6.89
CA LEU A 157 -9.55 -1.95 7.50
C LEU A 157 -8.48 -2.21 6.45
N ASP A 158 -7.25 -1.86 6.77
CA ASP A 158 -6.07 -2.24 6.00
C ASP A 158 -5.42 -3.46 6.67
N LEU A 159 -5.66 -4.65 6.11
CA LEU A 159 -5.26 -5.92 6.68
C LEU A 159 -4.04 -6.48 5.95
N SER A 160 -2.98 -6.76 6.69
CA SER A 160 -1.80 -7.45 6.18
C SER A 160 -1.94 -8.95 6.42
N PHE A 161 -1.73 -9.73 5.37
CA PHE A 161 -1.78 -11.21 5.41
C PHE A 161 -0.43 -11.81 5.05
N THR A 162 -0.07 -12.82 5.78
CA THR A 162 1.08 -13.70 5.56
C THR A 162 0.59 -15.16 5.51
N PRO A 163 1.38 -16.13 5.04
CA PRO A 163 0.97 -17.54 5.05
C PRO A 163 0.56 -18.08 6.43
N GLN A 164 1.07 -17.48 7.50
CA GLN A 164 0.78 -17.88 8.89
C GLN A 164 -0.62 -17.49 9.38
N ASP A 165 -1.28 -16.58 8.68
CA ASP A 165 -2.63 -16.10 9.03
C ASP A 165 -3.73 -17.05 8.57
N PHE A 166 -3.39 -18.09 7.80
CA PHE A 166 -4.32 -19.10 7.29
C PHE A 166 -4.17 -20.42 8.06
N GLY A 167 -5.22 -21.24 8.03
CA GLY A 167 -5.19 -22.58 8.57
C GLY A 167 -4.12 -23.45 7.89
N GLY A 168 -3.64 -24.51 8.58
CA GLY A 168 -2.62 -25.39 8.04
C GLY A 168 -3.05 -25.98 6.69
N ALA A 169 -2.06 -26.19 5.79
CA ALA A 169 -2.28 -26.91 4.54
C ALA A 169 -2.78 -28.33 4.87
N SER A 170 -3.94 -28.67 4.35
CA SER A 170 -4.54 -30.01 4.45
C SER A 170 -3.85 -30.97 3.49
#